data_8f60ac4e410ceb96abc7791731c88b84
#
_entry.id   8f60ac4e410ceb96abc7791731c88b84
#
_cell.length_a   1.000
_cell.length_b   1.000
_cell.length_c   1.000
_cell.angle_alpha   90.00
_cell.angle_beta   90.00
_cell.angle_gamma   90.00
#
_symmetry.space_group_name_H-M   'P 1'
#
loop_
_entity.id
_entity.type
_entity.pdbx_description
1 polymer ?
#
loop_
_entity_poly.entity_id
_entity_poly.type
_entity_poly.pdbx_seq_one_letter_code
_entity_poly.pdbx_strand_id
1 'polypeptide(L)'
;QDELVFDGGSFVVDKNGEIIYMAPQFEEDFFTLDVELDVKDIISESNLYLNDKNVELEPLVSTKELDKIESMYAALKLGLSDYVTKNKFNKVLVGLSGGIDSALTATIACDALTPERVIGVAMPSKYNPESSLDDAKQLAKNLGINMKEITIEDTVENIRTLVSANIEEQLKSVVDENIQSRVRGNLLMALSNQLNAMVVSTGNKSEMAVGYATLYGDLVGGFALLKDVYKADVYNLAKYRNSISEVIPQNTIDKEPSAELSENQFDSDSLPDYDTLDKI
;
A
#
# COMPACT_ATOMS: atom_id res chain seq x y z
N GLN A 1 -1.56 -17.21 -6.28
CA GLN A 1 -0.28 -16.75 -6.82
C GLN A 1 0.14 -15.51 -6.04
N ASP A 2 1.38 -15.45 -5.61
CA ASP A 2 1.81 -14.51 -4.55
C ASP A 2 1.78 -13.04 -4.96
N GLU A 3 1.96 -12.74 -6.24
CA GLU A 3 2.07 -11.37 -6.74
C GLU A 3 0.83 -10.89 -7.51
N LEU A 4 -0.11 -11.77 -7.81
CA LEU A 4 -1.29 -11.45 -8.58
C LEU A 4 -2.51 -11.36 -7.68
N VAL A 5 -3.26 -10.28 -7.82
CA VAL A 5 -4.57 -10.09 -7.20
C VAL A 5 -5.62 -10.31 -8.28
N PHE A 6 -6.58 -11.20 -8.00
CA PHE A 6 -7.72 -11.43 -8.87
C PHE A 6 -8.88 -10.54 -8.42
N ASP A 7 -9.48 -9.85 -9.36
CA ASP A 7 -10.55 -8.90 -9.11
C ASP A 7 -11.92 -9.54 -8.83
N GLY A 8 -12.07 -10.85 -9.08
CA GLY A 8 -13.36 -11.50 -8.95
C GLY A 8 -14.32 -11.04 -10.05
N GLY A 9 -15.39 -10.32 -9.67
CA GLY A 9 -16.31 -9.71 -10.64
C GLY A 9 -16.96 -10.70 -11.60
N SER A 10 -17.29 -11.92 -11.13
CA SER A 10 -17.99 -12.91 -11.95
C SER A 10 -19.30 -12.35 -12.45
N PHE A 11 -19.65 -12.64 -13.70
CA PHE A 11 -20.90 -12.15 -14.27
C PHE A 11 -21.64 -13.23 -15.07
N VAL A 12 -22.94 -13.04 -15.19
CA VAL A 12 -23.80 -13.90 -15.99
C VAL A 12 -24.41 -13.07 -17.12
N VAL A 13 -24.36 -13.61 -18.33
CA VAL A 13 -24.94 -13.00 -19.55
C VAL A 13 -26.13 -13.82 -20.02
N ASP A 14 -27.17 -13.14 -20.47
CA ASP A 14 -28.30 -13.78 -21.12
C ASP A 14 -27.98 -14.19 -22.58
N LYS A 15 -28.95 -14.80 -23.25
CA LYS A 15 -28.83 -15.23 -24.65
C LYS A 15 -28.64 -14.07 -25.67
N ASN A 16 -28.89 -12.84 -25.27
CA ASN A 16 -28.74 -11.65 -26.11
C ASN A 16 -27.39 -10.97 -25.86
N GLY A 17 -26.60 -11.45 -24.90
CA GLY A 17 -25.32 -10.83 -24.50
C GLY A 17 -25.48 -9.74 -23.44
N GLU A 18 -26.65 -9.59 -22.83
CA GLU A 18 -26.88 -8.64 -21.77
C GLU A 18 -26.44 -9.20 -20.41
N ILE A 19 -25.71 -8.40 -19.62
CA ILE A 19 -25.31 -8.79 -18.27
C ILE A 19 -26.54 -8.76 -17.37
N ILE A 20 -26.97 -9.92 -16.87
CA ILE A 20 -28.13 -10.07 -15.98
C ILE A 20 -27.75 -10.11 -14.49
N TYR A 21 -26.46 -10.39 -14.21
CA TYR A 21 -25.90 -10.34 -12.87
C TYR A 21 -24.41 -10.07 -12.92
N MET A 22 -23.91 -9.29 -11.96
CA MET A 22 -22.49 -9.07 -11.71
C MET A 22 -22.23 -9.22 -10.21
N ALA A 23 -21.32 -10.11 -9.85
CA ALA A 23 -20.83 -10.29 -8.49
C ALA A 23 -19.91 -9.15 -8.04
N PRO A 24 -19.73 -8.93 -6.74
CA PRO A 24 -18.79 -7.93 -6.24
C PRO A 24 -17.35 -8.20 -6.70
N GLN A 25 -16.57 -7.14 -6.84
CA GLN A 25 -15.15 -7.22 -7.11
C GLN A 25 -14.35 -7.25 -5.80
N PHE A 26 -13.23 -7.99 -5.79
CA PHE A 26 -12.29 -8.14 -4.67
C PHE A 26 -12.89 -8.73 -3.39
N GLU A 27 -14.04 -9.40 -3.49
CA GLU A 27 -14.74 -10.07 -2.40
C GLU A 27 -15.10 -11.49 -2.81
N GLU A 28 -15.21 -12.38 -1.81
CA GLU A 28 -15.77 -13.73 -2.02
C GLU A 28 -17.29 -13.62 -2.14
N ASP A 29 -17.86 -14.28 -3.15
CA ASP A 29 -19.30 -14.29 -3.36
C ASP A 29 -19.77 -15.69 -3.77
N PHE A 30 -21.00 -16.01 -3.40
CA PHE A 30 -21.71 -17.21 -3.80
C PHE A 30 -23.15 -16.85 -4.09
N PHE A 31 -23.60 -17.11 -5.31
CA PHE A 31 -24.97 -16.82 -5.73
C PHE A 31 -25.57 -18.00 -6.50
N THR A 32 -26.90 -18.02 -6.54
CA THR A 32 -27.71 -18.95 -7.36
C THR A 32 -28.63 -18.13 -8.27
N LEU A 33 -28.81 -18.61 -9.48
CA LEU A 33 -29.55 -17.93 -10.53
C LEU A 33 -30.39 -18.94 -11.31
N ASP A 34 -31.65 -18.62 -11.56
CA ASP A 34 -32.50 -19.36 -12.47
C ASP A 34 -32.25 -18.92 -13.92
N VAL A 35 -31.92 -19.86 -14.79
CA VAL A 35 -31.67 -19.61 -16.21
C VAL A 35 -32.75 -20.30 -17.04
N GLU A 36 -33.46 -19.52 -17.85
CA GLU A 36 -34.38 -20.08 -18.86
C GLU A 36 -33.56 -20.67 -20.01
N LEU A 37 -33.67 -22.00 -20.17
CA LEU A 37 -33.05 -22.72 -21.29
C LEU A 37 -34.12 -23.10 -22.30
N ASP A 38 -33.90 -22.83 -23.59
CA ASP A 38 -34.70 -23.41 -24.65
C ASP A 38 -34.41 -24.93 -24.73
N VAL A 39 -35.45 -25.76 -24.79
CA VAL A 39 -35.34 -27.21 -24.81
C VAL A 39 -34.43 -27.73 -25.93
N LYS A 40 -34.17 -26.92 -26.95
CA LYS A 40 -33.26 -27.22 -28.06
C LYS A 40 -31.77 -27.13 -27.69
N ASP A 41 -31.45 -26.47 -26.60
CA ASP A 41 -30.07 -26.25 -26.13
C ASP A 41 -29.57 -27.38 -25.22
N ILE A 42 -30.45 -28.32 -24.85
CA ILE A 42 -30.09 -29.47 -24.03
C ILE A 42 -29.49 -30.56 -24.94
N ILE A 43 -28.22 -30.42 -25.27
CA ILE A 43 -27.49 -31.37 -26.10
C ILE A 43 -26.62 -32.26 -25.20
N SER A 44 -27.16 -33.07 -24.35
CA SER A 44 -26.54 -34.36 -23.96
C SER A 44 -27.31 -35.06 -22.85
N GLU A 45 -27.24 -36.39 -22.85
CA GLU A 45 -27.66 -37.28 -21.78
C GLU A 45 -26.81 -37.19 -20.50
N SER A 46 -26.37 -36.02 -20.09
CA SER A 46 -25.82 -35.81 -18.76
C SER A 46 -26.97 -35.72 -17.78
N ASN A 47 -27.02 -36.64 -16.83
CA ASN A 47 -27.99 -36.68 -15.74
C ASN A 47 -27.93 -35.42 -14.90
N LEU A 48 -28.53 -34.35 -15.37
CA LEU A 48 -28.86 -33.20 -14.53
C LEU A 48 -30.00 -33.65 -13.61
N TYR A 49 -29.68 -33.96 -12.36
CA TYR A 49 -30.69 -34.15 -11.33
C TYR A 49 -31.30 -32.80 -11.02
N LEU A 50 -32.35 -32.44 -11.72
CA LEU A 50 -33.23 -31.32 -11.36
C LEU A 50 -33.93 -31.72 -10.06
N ASN A 51 -33.54 -31.13 -8.95
CA ASN A 51 -34.20 -31.35 -7.68
C ASN A 51 -35.47 -30.47 -7.71
N ASP A 52 -36.63 -31.14 -7.78
CA ASP A 52 -37.98 -30.52 -7.85
C ASP A 52 -38.42 -29.81 -6.57
N LYS A 53 -37.49 -29.23 -5.82
CA LYS A 53 -37.81 -28.38 -4.68
C LYS A 53 -37.78 -26.94 -5.18
N ASN A 54 -38.95 -26.31 -5.23
CA ASN A 54 -39.07 -24.85 -5.31
C ASN A 54 -38.33 -24.24 -4.12
N VAL A 55 -37.08 -23.90 -4.30
CA VAL A 55 -36.33 -23.07 -3.38
C VAL A 55 -36.63 -21.63 -3.78
N GLU A 56 -37.31 -20.89 -2.93
CA GLU A 56 -37.43 -19.45 -3.13
C GLU A 56 -35.99 -18.88 -3.05
N LEU A 57 -35.49 -18.43 -4.20
CA LEU A 57 -34.18 -17.76 -4.28
C LEU A 57 -34.36 -16.30 -3.83
N GLU A 58 -33.44 -15.83 -3.01
CA GLU A 58 -33.39 -14.41 -2.67
C GLU A 58 -33.12 -13.59 -3.94
N PRO A 59 -33.68 -12.38 -4.06
CA PRO A 59 -33.43 -11.52 -5.21
C PRO A 59 -31.94 -11.22 -5.33
N LEU A 60 -31.34 -11.51 -6.47
CA LEU A 60 -29.95 -11.16 -6.76
C LEU A 60 -29.82 -9.63 -6.89
N VAL A 61 -28.90 -9.06 -6.14
CA VAL A 61 -28.53 -7.66 -6.27
C VAL A 61 -27.24 -7.58 -7.07
N SER A 62 -27.34 -7.20 -8.33
CA SER A 62 -26.18 -6.98 -9.19
C SER A 62 -25.36 -5.80 -8.68
N THR A 63 -24.05 -5.98 -8.58
CA THR A 63 -23.13 -4.91 -8.22
C THR A 63 -22.75 -4.08 -9.45
N LYS A 64 -22.31 -2.85 -9.21
CA LYS A 64 -21.74 -2.00 -10.26
C LYS A 64 -20.23 -2.22 -10.30
N GLU A 65 -19.67 -2.19 -11.50
CA GLU A 65 -18.23 -2.19 -11.70
C GLU A 65 -17.58 -1.00 -10.97
N LEU A 66 -16.51 -1.28 -10.23
CA LEU A 66 -15.75 -0.25 -9.54
C LEU A 66 -15.01 0.65 -10.54
N ASP A 67 -14.87 1.93 -10.21
CA ASP A 67 -14.02 2.81 -10.99
C ASP A 67 -12.52 2.48 -10.79
N LYS A 68 -11.64 3.12 -11.58
CA LYS A 68 -10.19 2.85 -11.55
C LYS A 68 -9.60 2.99 -10.15
N ILE A 69 -9.94 4.04 -9.42
CA ILE A 69 -9.34 4.35 -8.12
C ILE A 69 -9.90 3.42 -7.04
N GLU A 70 -11.20 3.19 -7.04
CA GLU A 70 -11.86 2.22 -6.15
C GLU A 70 -11.29 0.81 -6.34
N SER A 71 -11.19 0.36 -7.59
CA SER A 71 -10.62 -0.94 -7.96
C SER A 71 -9.16 -1.07 -7.52
N MET A 72 -8.33 -0.04 -7.76
CA MET A 72 -6.93 -0.02 -7.33
C MET A 72 -6.81 -0.09 -5.81
N TYR A 73 -7.62 0.69 -5.07
CA TYR A 73 -7.62 0.67 -3.60
C TYR A 73 -8.02 -0.71 -3.05
N ALA A 74 -9.06 -1.31 -3.60
CA ALA A 74 -9.53 -2.65 -3.24
C ALA A 74 -8.47 -3.72 -3.53
N ALA A 75 -7.80 -3.65 -4.68
CA ALA A 75 -6.72 -4.56 -5.05
C ALA A 75 -5.53 -4.48 -4.08
N LEU A 76 -5.09 -3.27 -3.71
CA LEU A 76 -3.99 -3.07 -2.75
C LEU A 76 -4.35 -3.62 -1.37
N LYS A 77 -5.57 -3.37 -0.91
CA LYS A 77 -6.10 -3.88 0.36
C LYS A 77 -6.14 -5.42 0.38
N LEU A 78 -6.70 -6.04 -0.66
CA LEU A 78 -6.79 -7.50 -0.78
C LEU A 78 -5.40 -8.13 -0.88
N GLY A 79 -4.52 -7.59 -1.71
CA GLY A 79 -3.16 -8.10 -1.90
C GLY A 79 -2.36 -8.11 -0.60
N LEU A 80 -2.42 -7.03 0.18
CA LEU A 80 -1.74 -6.96 1.47
C LEU A 80 -2.34 -7.93 2.49
N SER A 81 -3.67 -7.96 2.61
CA SER A 81 -4.38 -8.85 3.54
C SER A 81 -4.04 -10.32 3.27
N ASP A 82 -4.12 -10.72 2.03
CA ASP A 82 -3.81 -12.08 1.58
C ASP A 82 -2.37 -12.47 1.87
N TYR A 83 -1.42 -11.61 1.48
CA TYR A 83 0.00 -11.87 1.67
C TYR A 83 0.35 -12.04 3.16
N VAL A 84 -0.10 -11.10 3.99
CA VAL A 84 0.13 -11.15 5.44
C VAL A 84 -0.49 -12.41 6.07
N THR A 85 -1.72 -12.72 5.70
CA THR A 85 -2.46 -13.86 6.27
C THR A 85 -1.88 -15.21 5.83
N LYS A 86 -1.58 -15.36 4.54
CA LYS A 86 -1.01 -16.60 3.98
C LYS A 86 0.40 -16.87 4.50
N ASN A 87 1.19 -15.83 4.76
CA ASN A 87 2.51 -15.94 5.37
C ASN A 87 2.48 -15.99 6.91
N LYS A 88 1.28 -15.99 7.52
CA LYS A 88 1.06 -16.12 8.97
C LYS A 88 1.70 -15.01 9.82
N PHE A 89 1.84 -13.82 9.27
CA PHE A 89 2.24 -12.66 10.05
C PHE A 89 1.03 -12.12 10.83
N ASN A 90 1.23 -11.87 12.11
CA ASN A 90 0.19 -11.31 12.98
C ASN A 90 0.12 -9.78 12.87
N LYS A 91 1.21 -9.15 12.54
CA LYS A 91 1.36 -7.69 12.50
C LYS A 91 2.21 -7.24 11.33
N VAL A 92 2.06 -5.97 10.97
CA VAL A 92 2.93 -5.28 10.02
C VAL A 92 3.57 -4.05 10.66
N LEU A 93 4.73 -3.67 10.15
CA LEU A 93 5.47 -2.46 10.49
C LEU A 93 5.50 -1.55 9.28
N VAL A 94 5.21 -0.27 9.47
CA VAL A 94 5.31 0.76 8.44
C VAL A 94 6.16 1.91 8.96
N GLY A 95 7.20 2.28 8.24
CA GLY A 95 7.96 3.49 8.52
C GLY A 95 7.12 4.73 8.22
N LEU A 96 6.91 5.61 9.19
CA LEU A 96 6.13 6.84 9.04
C LEU A 96 7.07 8.03 8.93
N SER A 97 7.17 8.62 7.74
CA SER A 97 8.00 9.78 7.46
C SER A 97 7.24 11.11 7.60
N GLY A 98 5.90 11.07 7.67
CA GLY A 98 5.04 12.25 7.50
C GLY A 98 4.73 12.58 6.03
N GLY A 99 5.30 11.84 5.07
CA GLY A 99 4.99 11.95 3.63
C GLY A 99 3.81 11.09 3.21
N ILE A 100 3.27 11.41 2.02
CA ILE A 100 2.02 10.82 1.49
C ILE A 100 2.10 9.30 1.29
N ASP A 101 3.25 8.78 0.81
CA ASP A 101 3.42 7.35 0.52
C ASP A 101 3.33 6.51 1.80
N SER A 102 4.04 6.93 2.85
CA SER A 102 3.99 6.26 4.16
C SER A 102 2.61 6.37 4.79
N ALA A 103 1.93 7.51 4.62
CA ALA A 103 0.59 7.74 5.13
C ALA A 103 -0.44 6.85 4.43
N LEU A 104 -0.40 6.78 3.10
CA LEU A 104 -1.29 5.91 2.33
C LEU A 104 -1.03 4.42 2.65
N THR A 105 0.25 4.02 2.72
CA THR A 105 0.63 2.64 3.06
C THR A 105 0.08 2.22 4.43
N ALA A 106 0.24 3.06 5.46
CA ALA A 106 -0.30 2.77 6.79
C ALA A 106 -1.84 2.73 6.81
N THR A 107 -2.47 3.61 6.04
CA THR A 107 -3.93 3.68 5.93
C THR A 107 -4.49 2.41 5.27
N ILE A 108 -3.93 2.00 4.12
CA ILE A 108 -4.33 0.76 3.45
C ILE A 108 -4.06 -0.45 4.34
N ALA A 109 -2.94 -0.46 5.09
CA ALA A 109 -2.63 -1.53 6.02
C ALA A 109 -3.67 -1.66 7.14
N CYS A 110 -4.18 -0.54 7.67
CA CYS A 110 -5.27 -0.55 8.65
C CYS A 110 -6.58 -1.06 8.05
N ASP A 111 -6.93 -0.61 6.85
CA ASP A 111 -8.15 -1.05 6.18
C ASP A 111 -8.10 -2.52 5.74
N ALA A 112 -6.90 -3.06 5.51
CA ALA A 112 -6.67 -4.46 5.15
C ALA A 112 -6.64 -5.41 6.35
N LEU A 113 -6.11 -4.95 7.50
CA LEU A 113 -5.75 -5.83 8.62
C LEU A 113 -6.42 -5.49 9.94
N THR A 114 -6.74 -4.32 10.21
CA THR A 114 -7.19 -3.63 11.45
C THR A 114 -6.07 -2.84 12.13
N PRO A 115 -6.40 -1.74 12.85
CA PRO A 115 -5.41 -0.87 13.50
C PRO A 115 -4.48 -1.59 14.50
N GLU A 116 -4.98 -2.58 15.22
CA GLU A 116 -4.22 -3.31 16.25
C GLU A 116 -3.08 -4.16 15.64
N ARG A 117 -3.17 -4.46 14.36
CA ARG A 117 -2.18 -5.24 13.60
C ARG A 117 -1.15 -4.37 12.90
N VAL A 118 -1.29 -3.04 12.93
CA VAL A 118 -0.37 -2.10 12.29
C VAL A 118 0.43 -1.35 13.33
N ILE A 119 1.75 -1.29 13.14
CA ILE A 119 2.66 -0.53 13.98
C ILE A 119 3.36 0.50 13.12
N GLY A 120 3.15 1.77 13.42
CA GLY A 120 3.89 2.87 12.81
C GLY A 120 5.24 3.08 13.50
N VAL A 121 6.29 3.38 12.72
CA VAL A 121 7.63 3.69 13.28
C VAL A 121 8.13 4.98 12.67
N ALA A 122 8.15 6.06 13.45
CA ALA A 122 8.81 7.30 13.06
C ALA A 122 10.29 7.26 13.46
N MET A 123 11.16 7.61 12.54
CA MET A 123 12.61 7.56 12.72
C MET A 123 13.24 8.91 12.33
N PRO A 124 12.99 9.97 13.13
CA PRO A 124 13.47 11.31 12.79
C PRO A 124 14.99 11.41 12.85
N SER A 125 15.53 12.24 11.96
CA SER A 125 16.89 12.78 11.98
C SER A 125 16.83 14.29 12.14
N LYS A 126 17.99 14.95 12.24
CA LYS A 126 18.09 16.42 12.30
C LYS A 126 17.55 17.16 11.07
N TYR A 127 17.39 16.46 9.93
CA TYR A 127 16.90 17.05 8.69
C TYR A 127 15.38 17.00 8.55
N ASN A 128 14.70 16.18 9.36
CA ASN A 128 13.25 16.11 9.30
C ASN A 128 12.62 17.32 9.98
N PRO A 129 11.74 18.08 9.30
CA PRO A 129 10.97 19.12 9.94
C PRO A 129 10.10 18.56 11.07
N GLU A 130 9.90 19.35 12.12
CA GLU A 130 9.00 18.97 13.24
C GLU A 130 7.58 18.69 12.73
N SER A 131 7.12 19.43 11.72
CA SER A 131 5.82 19.22 11.08
C SER A 131 5.65 17.81 10.48
N SER A 132 6.70 17.20 9.95
CA SER A 132 6.64 15.83 9.41
C SER A 132 6.40 14.80 10.51
N LEU A 133 7.04 14.98 11.67
CA LEU A 133 6.81 14.12 12.83
C LEU A 133 5.40 14.35 13.41
N ASP A 134 4.91 15.59 13.43
CA ASP A 134 3.57 15.90 13.88
C ASP A 134 2.51 15.31 12.94
N ASP A 135 2.71 15.37 11.63
CA ASP A 135 1.84 14.71 10.64
C ASP A 135 1.80 13.19 10.84
N ALA A 136 2.95 12.56 11.08
CA ALA A 136 3.02 11.13 11.38
C ALA A 136 2.29 10.77 12.68
N LYS A 137 2.42 11.58 13.73
CA LYS A 137 1.70 11.42 15.00
C LYS A 137 0.20 11.60 14.83
N GLN A 138 -0.21 12.61 14.05
CA GLN A 138 -1.62 12.86 13.79
C GLN A 138 -2.25 11.72 12.98
N LEU A 139 -1.56 11.23 11.95
CA LEU A 139 -1.98 10.06 11.19
C LEU A 139 -2.16 8.84 12.10
N ALA A 140 -1.14 8.52 12.92
CA ALA A 140 -1.20 7.37 13.83
C ALA A 140 -2.39 7.47 14.79
N LYS A 141 -2.67 8.67 15.29
CA LYS A 141 -3.83 8.94 16.14
C LYS A 141 -5.16 8.75 15.39
N ASN A 142 -5.27 9.29 14.17
CA ASN A 142 -6.48 9.17 13.35
C ASN A 142 -6.78 7.70 12.99
N LEU A 143 -5.73 6.92 12.70
CA LEU A 143 -5.84 5.49 12.39
C LEU A 143 -6.02 4.62 13.63
N GLY A 144 -5.74 5.13 14.83
CA GLY A 144 -5.79 4.35 16.09
C GLY A 144 -4.66 3.32 16.21
N ILE A 145 -3.55 3.51 15.51
CA ILE A 145 -2.41 2.56 15.53
C ILE A 145 -1.40 2.87 16.63
N ASN A 146 -0.67 1.85 17.06
CA ASN A 146 0.49 2.03 17.93
C ASN A 146 1.64 2.62 17.13
N MET A 147 2.22 3.72 17.62
CA MET A 147 3.37 4.36 17.01
C MET A 147 4.59 4.31 17.93
N LYS A 148 5.74 4.01 17.36
CA LYS A 148 7.06 4.11 18.00
C LYS A 148 7.83 5.28 17.39
N GLU A 149 8.53 6.02 18.24
CA GLU A 149 9.45 7.09 17.82
C GLU A 149 10.87 6.69 18.23
N ILE A 150 11.78 6.62 17.25
CA ILE A 150 13.18 6.20 17.45
C ILE A 150 14.08 7.14 16.66
N THR A 151 14.76 8.05 17.33
CA THR A 151 15.74 8.92 16.66
C THR A 151 16.92 8.12 16.13
N ILE A 152 17.40 8.47 14.92
CA ILE A 152 18.51 7.78 14.26
C ILE A 152 19.85 8.55 14.35
N GLU A 153 19.85 9.78 14.88
CA GLU A 153 20.99 10.68 14.77
C GLU A 153 22.29 10.11 15.31
N ASP A 154 22.28 9.54 16.54
CA ASP A 154 23.49 8.97 17.14
C ASP A 154 24.06 7.81 16.32
N THR A 155 23.19 6.98 15.74
CA THR A 155 23.61 5.83 14.92
C THR A 155 24.22 6.32 13.60
N VAL A 156 23.57 7.30 12.96
CA VAL A 156 24.06 7.91 11.71
C VAL A 156 25.43 8.57 11.96
N GLU A 157 25.58 9.35 13.04
CA GLU A 157 26.83 10.01 13.38
C GLU A 157 27.98 9.02 13.66
N ASN A 158 27.69 7.91 14.34
CA ASN A 158 28.67 6.85 14.58
C ASN A 158 29.16 6.23 13.26
N ILE A 159 28.25 5.91 12.34
CA ILE A 159 28.62 5.35 11.02
C ILE A 159 29.43 6.40 10.22
N ARG A 160 28.98 7.65 10.21
CA ARG A 160 29.65 8.77 9.55
C ARG A 160 31.10 8.91 10.04
N THR A 161 31.30 8.90 11.36
CA THR A 161 32.61 8.97 11.99
C THR A 161 33.50 7.79 11.59
N LEU A 162 32.98 6.56 11.61
CA LEU A 162 33.74 5.37 11.20
C LEU A 162 34.16 5.42 9.74
N VAL A 163 33.28 5.86 8.85
CA VAL A 163 33.62 5.98 7.42
C VAL A 163 34.66 7.06 7.22
N SER A 164 34.47 8.27 7.80
CA SER A 164 35.40 9.39 7.66
C SER A 164 36.79 9.11 8.22
N ALA A 165 36.89 8.29 9.28
CA ALA A 165 38.17 7.91 9.86
C ALA A 165 39.01 6.96 8.94
N ASN A 166 38.36 6.38 7.93
CA ASN A 166 39.00 5.38 7.05
C ASN A 166 39.10 5.81 5.58
N ILE A 167 38.76 7.06 5.27
CA ILE A 167 38.90 7.66 3.94
C ILE A 167 39.57 9.03 4.08
N GLU A 168 40.36 9.42 3.08
CA GLU A 168 41.03 10.75 3.07
C GLU A 168 40.14 11.84 2.48
N GLU A 169 39.10 11.47 1.76
CA GLU A 169 38.21 12.38 1.06
C GLU A 169 37.04 12.82 1.96
N GLN A 170 36.51 14.01 1.71
CA GLN A 170 35.27 14.47 2.33
C GLN A 170 34.09 13.59 1.90
N LEU A 171 33.23 13.24 2.84
CA LEU A 171 31.98 12.50 2.55
C LEU A 171 31.09 13.28 1.57
N LYS A 172 30.63 12.63 0.53
CA LYS A 172 29.65 13.17 -0.40
C LYS A 172 28.26 13.19 0.26
N SER A 173 27.40 14.14 -0.10
CA SER A 173 26.03 14.23 0.45
C SER A 173 25.25 12.92 0.30
N VAL A 174 25.31 12.30 -0.88
CA VAL A 174 24.64 11.03 -1.17
C VAL A 174 25.05 9.89 -0.22
N VAL A 175 26.27 9.92 0.33
CA VAL A 175 26.73 8.93 1.32
C VAL A 175 25.97 9.11 2.62
N ASP A 176 25.82 10.37 3.07
CA ASP A 176 25.10 10.71 4.29
C ASP A 176 23.60 10.38 4.18
N GLU A 177 22.98 10.72 3.08
CA GLU A 177 21.57 10.41 2.76
C GLU A 177 21.35 8.89 2.79
N ASN A 178 22.20 8.13 2.13
CA ASN A 178 22.12 6.67 2.09
C ASN A 178 22.42 6.00 3.44
N ILE A 179 23.27 6.57 4.29
CA ILE A 179 23.48 6.09 5.66
C ILE A 179 22.18 6.21 6.44
N GLN A 180 21.51 7.35 6.39
CA GLN A 180 20.24 7.57 7.10
C GLN A 180 19.17 6.58 6.66
N SER A 181 19.00 6.41 5.35
CA SER A 181 18.01 5.46 4.80
C SER A 181 18.30 4.02 5.24
N ARG A 182 19.57 3.58 5.20
CA ARG A 182 19.97 2.23 5.62
C ARG A 182 19.86 2.02 7.13
N VAL A 183 20.12 3.02 7.95
CA VAL A 183 19.88 2.97 9.41
C VAL A 183 18.42 2.74 9.69
N ARG A 184 17.51 3.47 9.02
CA ARG A 184 16.06 3.26 9.13
C ARG A 184 15.67 1.84 8.73
N GLY A 185 16.17 1.36 7.60
CA GLY A 185 15.92 -0.01 7.13
C GLY A 185 16.38 -1.07 8.12
N ASN A 186 17.58 -0.91 8.69
CA ASN A 186 18.12 -1.82 9.71
C ASN A 186 17.25 -1.85 10.98
N LEU A 187 16.82 -0.68 11.48
CA LEU A 187 15.94 -0.57 12.65
C LEU A 187 14.59 -1.24 12.41
N LEU A 188 13.98 -1.01 11.23
CA LEU A 188 12.73 -1.67 10.87
C LEU A 188 12.88 -3.19 10.85
N MET A 189 13.97 -3.72 10.30
CA MET A 189 14.20 -5.17 10.26
C MET A 189 14.50 -5.75 11.64
N ALA A 190 15.22 -5.03 12.49
CA ALA A 190 15.42 -5.45 13.87
C ALA A 190 14.12 -5.53 14.65
N LEU A 191 13.24 -4.52 14.50
CA LEU A 191 11.90 -4.53 15.09
C LEU A 191 11.03 -5.64 14.49
N SER A 192 11.11 -5.88 13.20
CA SER A 192 10.42 -6.97 12.49
C SER A 192 10.72 -8.32 13.13
N ASN A 193 12.00 -8.62 13.31
CA ASN A 193 12.44 -9.86 13.94
C ASN A 193 11.98 -9.95 15.40
N GLN A 194 12.12 -8.87 16.17
CA GLN A 194 11.74 -8.85 17.59
C GLN A 194 10.24 -9.02 17.81
N LEU A 195 9.43 -8.44 16.91
CA LEU A 195 7.96 -8.42 17.07
C LEU A 195 7.25 -9.49 16.23
N ASN A 196 7.99 -10.27 15.45
CA ASN A 196 7.44 -11.19 14.44
C ASN A 196 6.40 -10.50 13.56
N ALA A 197 6.77 -9.33 13.04
CA ALA A 197 5.93 -8.48 12.22
C ALA A 197 6.59 -8.27 10.85
N MET A 198 5.81 -8.22 9.78
CA MET A 198 6.34 -7.97 8.44
C MET A 198 6.52 -6.48 8.20
N VAL A 199 7.64 -6.06 7.65
CA VAL A 199 7.83 -4.68 7.18
C VAL A 199 7.14 -4.52 5.83
N VAL A 200 6.29 -3.49 5.71
CA VAL A 200 5.71 -3.04 4.45
C VAL A 200 6.47 -1.81 3.99
N SER A 201 7.12 -1.89 2.84
CA SER A 201 7.83 -0.75 2.26
C SER A 201 6.86 0.22 1.59
N THR A 202 7.27 1.47 1.51
CA THR A 202 6.41 2.60 1.10
C THR A 202 6.77 3.20 -0.25
N GLY A 203 7.84 2.69 -0.92
CA GLY A 203 8.28 3.18 -2.22
C GLY A 203 7.22 2.95 -3.30
N ASN A 204 6.98 3.96 -4.11
CA ASN A 204 6.02 3.95 -5.21
C ASN A 204 6.69 3.62 -6.55
N LYS A 205 5.88 3.41 -7.60
CA LYS A 205 6.37 3.04 -8.93
C LYS A 205 7.24 4.12 -9.57
N SER A 206 6.87 5.39 -9.45
CA SER A 206 7.58 6.51 -10.06
C SER A 206 9.01 6.63 -9.53
N GLU A 207 9.19 6.52 -8.20
CA GLU A 207 10.50 6.52 -7.55
C GLU A 207 11.34 5.30 -7.96
N MET A 208 10.74 4.11 -7.94
CA MET A 208 11.41 2.86 -8.28
C MET A 208 11.83 2.80 -9.75
N ALA A 209 11.03 3.33 -10.66
CA ALA A 209 11.29 3.31 -12.10
C ALA A 209 12.57 4.09 -12.48
N VAL A 210 12.88 5.16 -11.74
CA VAL A 210 14.06 6.01 -11.99
C VAL A 210 15.22 5.74 -11.03
N GLY A 211 15.03 4.78 -10.09
CA GLY A 211 16.04 4.46 -9.09
C GLY A 211 16.19 5.53 -8.00
N TYR A 212 15.17 6.35 -7.77
CA TYR A 212 15.11 7.30 -6.66
C TYR A 212 14.78 6.58 -5.36
N ALA A 213 15.69 5.71 -4.97
CA ALA A 213 15.54 4.85 -3.80
C ALA A 213 16.92 4.37 -3.33
N THR A 214 17.05 4.08 -2.05
CA THR A 214 18.28 3.55 -1.46
C THR A 214 18.19 2.05 -1.28
N LEU A 215 19.07 1.32 -1.99
CA LEU A 215 19.19 -0.13 -1.83
C LEU A 215 19.53 -0.49 -0.38
N TYR A 216 18.79 -1.43 0.21
CA TYR A 216 18.86 -1.81 1.64
C TYR A 216 18.44 -0.71 2.62
N GLY A 217 17.82 0.38 2.15
CA GLY A 217 17.27 1.47 2.95
C GLY A 217 15.75 1.47 2.91
N ASP A 218 15.17 2.40 2.18
CA ASP A 218 13.72 2.59 2.02
C ASP A 218 13.03 1.47 1.22
N LEU A 219 13.78 0.69 0.44
CA LEU A 219 13.27 -0.50 -0.25
C LEU A 219 13.15 -1.73 0.66
N VAL A 220 13.59 -1.65 1.93
CA VAL A 220 13.56 -2.79 2.84
C VAL A 220 12.12 -3.15 3.22
N GLY A 221 11.81 -4.44 3.13
CA GLY A 221 10.48 -4.95 3.51
C GLY A 221 10.19 -6.31 2.91
N GLY A 222 9.16 -6.96 3.45
CA GLY A 222 8.63 -8.23 2.95
C GLY A 222 7.54 -8.06 1.89
N PHE A 223 6.97 -6.84 1.79
CA PHE A 223 5.94 -6.49 0.82
C PHE A 223 6.04 -5.02 0.43
N ALA A 224 6.09 -4.74 -0.86
CA ALA A 224 6.16 -3.39 -1.40
C ALA A 224 4.77 -2.99 -1.94
N LEU A 225 3.96 -2.36 -1.07
CA LEU A 225 2.53 -2.13 -1.33
C LEU A 225 2.29 -1.24 -2.55
N LEU A 226 3.06 -0.16 -2.69
CA LEU A 226 2.87 0.86 -3.72
C LEU A 226 3.79 0.69 -4.94
N LYS A 227 4.50 -0.45 -5.07
CA LYS A 227 5.50 -0.67 -6.13
C LYS A 227 4.97 -0.52 -7.56
N ASP A 228 3.68 -0.74 -7.77
CA ASP A 228 3.00 -0.63 -9.06
C ASP A 228 2.05 0.58 -9.14
N VAL A 229 2.10 1.48 -8.16
CA VAL A 229 1.28 2.69 -8.08
C VAL A 229 2.12 3.91 -8.41
N TYR A 230 1.75 4.66 -9.44
CA TYR A 230 2.38 5.92 -9.78
C TYR A 230 2.11 7.00 -8.73
N LYS A 231 3.01 7.97 -8.60
CA LYS A 231 2.90 9.05 -7.60
C LYS A 231 1.58 9.83 -7.73
N ALA A 232 1.14 10.10 -8.95
CA ALA A 232 -0.15 10.76 -9.19
C ALA A 232 -1.33 9.92 -8.65
N ASP A 233 -1.30 8.59 -8.82
CA ASP A 233 -2.32 7.70 -8.30
C ASP A 233 -2.22 7.54 -6.76
N VAL A 234 -1.04 7.69 -6.14
CA VAL A 234 -0.89 7.76 -4.67
C VAL A 234 -1.74 8.90 -4.10
N TYR A 235 -1.65 10.09 -4.69
CA TYR A 235 -2.48 11.24 -4.30
C TYR A 235 -3.97 11.00 -4.52
N ASN A 236 -4.33 10.39 -5.65
CA ASN A 236 -5.73 10.08 -5.97
C ASN A 236 -6.32 9.07 -4.97
N LEU A 237 -5.56 8.02 -4.61
CA LEU A 237 -5.95 7.02 -3.61
C LEU A 237 -6.09 7.63 -2.21
N ALA A 238 -5.19 8.52 -1.81
CA ALA A 238 -5.26 9.21 -0.53
C ALA A 238 -6.52 10.10 -0.45
N LYS A 239 -6.81 10.86 -1.49
CA LYS A 239 -8.03 11.68 -1.60
C LYS A 239 -9.30 10.82 -1.61
N TYR A 240 -9.30 9.72 -2.37
CA TYR A 240 -10.40 8.75 -2.38
C TYR A 240 -10.66 8.21 -0.99
N ARG A 241 -9.62 7.74 -0.31
CA ARG A 241 -9.78 7.20 1.06
C ARG A 241 -10.31 8.24 2.04
N ASN A 242 -9.81 9.48 1.98
CA ASN A 242 -10.30 10.57 2.81
C ASN A 242 -11.74 10.99 2.47
N SER A 243 -12.23 10.76 1.25
CA SER A 243 -13.63 11.01 0.91
C SER A 243 -14.61 10.06 1.62
N ILE A 244 -14.14 8.87 2.02
CA ILE A 244 -14.93 7.91 2.81
C ILE A 244 -14.92 8.32 4.28
N SER A 245 -13.73 8.61 4.82
CA SER A 245 -13.52 9.05 6.19
C SER A 245 -12.13 9.67 6.28
N GLU A 246 -12.05 10.92 6.70
CA GLU A 246 -10.80 11.66 6.78
C GLU A 246 -9.87 11.09 7.86
N VAL A 247 -8.75 10.51 7.43
CA VAL A 247 -7.71 9.94 8.31
C VAL A 247 -6.32 10.45 7.98
N ILE A 248 -5.99 10.67 6.70
CA ILE A 248 -4.71 11.24 6.28
C ILE A 248 -4.77 12.75 6.49
N PRO A 249 -3.83 13.34 7.26
CA PRO A 249 -3.82 14.80 7.48
C PRO A 249 -3.76 15.57 6.16
N GLN A 250 -4.52 16.65 6.05
CA GLN A 250 -4.54 17.47 4.83
C GLN A 250 -3.14 18.02 4.50
N ASN A 251 -2.37 18.41 5.53
CA ASN A 251 -1.00 18.86 5.35
C ASN A 251 -0.10 17.82 4.68
N THR A 252 -0.29 16.53 4.98
CA THR A 252 0.42 15.41 4.31
C THR A 252 0.08 15.32 2.83
N ILE A 253 -1.16 15.65 2.45
CA ILE A 253 -1.61 15.63 1.04
C ILE A 253 -1.10 16.85 0.28
N ASP A 254 -1.06 18.02 0.94
CA ASP A 254 -0.71 19.30 0.30
C ASP A 254 0.80 19.56 0.28
N LYS A 255 1.57 18.84 1.12
CA LYS A 255 3.01 18.99 1.25
C LYS A 255 3.72 18.56 -0.05
N GLU A 256 4.72 19.38 -0.45
CA GLU A 256 5.59 19.02 -1.59
C GLU A 256 6.41 17.75 -1.27
N PRO A 257 6.54 16.81 -2.22
CA PRO A 257 7.31 15.58 -2.03
C PRO A 257 8.78 15.86 -1.72
N SER A 258 9.30 15.19 -0.69
CA SER A 258 10.69 15.29 -0.25
C SER A 258 11.14 14.03 0.46
N ALA A 259 12.36 13.58 0.20
CA ALA A 259 13.01 12.51 0.94
C ALA A 259 13.47 12.95 2.35
N GLU A 260 13.59 14.26 2.60
CA GLU A 260 14.02 14.85 3.90
C GLU A 260 15.33 14.24 4.45
N LEU A 261 16.30 14.00 3.59
CA LEU A 261 17.61 13.42 3.94
C LEU A 261 18.72 14.47 4.00
N SER A 262 18.45 15.68 3.51
CA SER A 262 19.32 16.88 3.58
C SER A 262 18.51 18.15 3.79
N GLU A 263 19.21 19.27 4.05
CA GLU A 263 18.56 20.56 4.29
C GLU A 263 17.84 21.07 3.04
N ASN A 264 16.57 21.49 3.22
CA ASN A 264 15.73 22.06 2.15
C ASN A 264 15.66 21.19 0.88
N GLN A 265 15.68 19.89 1.03
CA GLN A 265 15.59 18.95 -0.08
C GLN A 265 14.15 18.80 -0.56
N PHE A 266 13.96 18.83 -1.88
CA PHE A 266 12.71 18.47 -2.57
C PHE A 266 13.00 17.45 -3.67
N ASP A 267 12.02 16.60 -3.98
CA ASP A 267 12.16 15.62 -5.06
C ASP A 267 12.37 16.33 -6.41
N SER A 268 11.79 17.52 -6.59
CA SER A 268 11.96 18.38 -7.77
C SER A 268 13.40 18.86 -8.00
N ASP A 269 14.30 18.74 -7.00
CA ASP A 269 15.74 19.04 -7.18
C ASP A 269 16.44 17.98 -8.04
N SER A 270 15.90 16.77 -8.08
CA SER A 270 16.54 15.61 -8.72
C SER A 270 15.66 14.94 -9.80
N LEU A 271 14.35 15.14 -9.75
CA LEU A 271 13.37 14.50 -10.62
C LEU A 271 12.59 15.57 -11.41
N PRO A 272 12.13 15.25 -12.64
CA PRO A 272 11.04 16.00 -13.28
C PRO A 272 9.79 15.98 -12.39
N ASP A 273 8.83 16.87 -12.65
CA ASP A 273 7.52 16.78 -12.02
C ASP A 273 6.88 15.40 -12.28
N TYR A 274 6.16 14.90 -11.29
CA TYR A 274 5.61 13.53 -11.35
C TYR A 274 4.56 13.37 -12.46
N ASP A 275 3.84 14.44 -12.83
CA ASP A 275 2.88 14.40 -13.95
C ASP A 275 3.58 14.14 -15.29
N THR A 276 4.82 14.57 -15.43
CA THR A 276 5.66 14.30 -16.61
C THR A 276 6.32 12.92 -16.48
N LEU A 277 6.89 12.61 -15.32
CA LEU A 277 7.60 11.36 -15.05
C LEU A 277 6.70 10.13 -15.25
N ASP A 278 5.46 10.19 -14.75
CA ASP A 278 4.49 9.09 -14.81
C ASP A 278 3.98 8.78 -16.23
N LYS A 279 4.33 9.61 -17.23
CA LYS A 279 3.97 9.42 -18.66
C LYS A 279 5.10 8.83 -19.50
N ILE A 280 6.31 8.81 -18.98
CA ILE A 280 7.51 8.26 -19.64
C ILE A 280 7.62 6.76 -19.41
#